data_27a52a6cdbf2e649fb61278c89df7389
#
_entry.id   27a52a6cdbf2e649fb61278c89df7389
#
_cell.length_a   1.000
_cell.length_b   1.000
_cell.length_c   1.000
_cell.angle_alpha   90.00
_cell.angle_beta   90.00
_cell.angle_gamma   90.00
#
_symmetry.space_group_name_H-M   'P 1'
#
loop_
_entity.id
_entity.type
_entity.pdbx_description
1 polymer ?
#
loop_
_entity_poly.entity_id
_entity_poly.type
_entity_poly.pdbx_seq_one_letter_code
_entity_poly.pdbx_strand_id
1 'polypeptide(L)'
;MPAVEDSITIAASPEALFALSQDYALRREWDPFTREMQFLDGAKGPAPGVRVWGRAWNGLTMTVEYVTVQPPHVVAMKMVRGPWFFASFAGSWHFEPAADGTTRVTFRYVFTTRPRWLPWLADPLVRWAFGRDIRARLRGLKHGAERKRLVAA
;
A
#
# COMPACT_ATOMS: atom_id res chain seq x y z
N MET A 1 9.74 -16.53 0.48
CA MET A 1 8.47 -15.85 0.20
C MET A 1 8.63 -14.93 -0.99
N PRO A 2 7.76 -15.02 -2.01
CA PRO A 2 7.77 -14.07 -3.12
C PRO A 2 7.57 -12.64 -2.63
N ALA A 3 8.35 -11.73 -3.17
CA ALA A 3 8.22 -10.31 -2.87
C ALA A 3 8.25 -9.51 -4.18
N VAL A 4 7.47 -8.46 -4.25
CA VAL A 4 7.44 -7.51 -5.35
C VAL A 4 7.54 -6.11 -4.77
N GLU A 5 8.49 -5.32 -5.27
CA GLU A 5 8.64 -3.93 -4.82
C GLU A 5 9.05 -3.03 -5.97
N ASP A 6 8.76 -1.76 -5.82
CA ASP A 6 9.23 -0.70 -6.70
C ASP A 6 9.33 0.60 -5.91
N SER A 7 10.02 1.56 -6.47
CA SER A 7 10.27 2.85 -5.82
C SER A 7 10.07 3.99 -6.81
N ILE A 8 9.74 5.16 -6.28
CA ILE A 8 9.62 6.39 -7.05
C ILE A 8 10.06 7.57 -6.19
N THR A 9 10.59 8.61 -6.81
CA THR A 9 10.94 9.85 -6.12
C THR A 9 9.83 10.88 -6.31
N ILE A 10 9.37 11.47 -5.21
CA ILE A 10 8.25 12.42 -5.18
C ILE A 10 8.72 13.74 -4.57
N ALA A 11 8.31 14.87 -5.18
CA ALA A 11 8.63 16.21 -4.69
C ALA A 11 7.69 16.61 -3.54
N ALA A 12 7.83 15.94 -2.41
CA ALA A 12 7.11 16.23 -1.17
C ALA A 12 7.91 15.64 0.01
N SER A 13 7.62 16.10 1.22
CA SER A 13 8.30 15.59 2.43
C SER A 13 7.81 14.20 2.82
N PRO A 14 8.62 13.42 3.55
CA PRO A 14 8.16 12.13 4.09
C PRO A 14 6.91 12.27 4.96
N GLU A 15 6.83 13.31 5.77
CA GLU A 15 5.70 13.60 6.65
C GLU A 15 4.40 13.79 5.84
N ALA A 16 4.46 14.59 4.80
CA ALA A 16 3.31 14.88 3.95
C ALA A 16 2.85 13.62 3.20
N LEU A 17 3.78 12.84 2.68
CA LEU A 17 3.47 11.61 1.94
C LEU A 17 2.95 10.51 2.85
N PHE A 18 3.52 10.36 4.03
CA PHE A 18 3.01 9.42 5.04
C PHE A 18 1.55 9.76 5.39
N ALA A 19 1.29 11.02 5.72
CA ALA A 19 -0.07 11.49 6.04
C ALA A 19 -1.03 11.23 4.90
N LEU A 20 -0.67 11.56 3.66
CA LEU A 20 -1.50 11.34 2.48
C LEU A 20 -1.80 9.84 2.27
N SER A 21 -0.80 8.98 2.44
CA SER A 21 -0.96 7.54 2.26
C SER A 21 -1.93 6.92 3.28
N GLN A 22 -2.04 7.52 4.47
CA GLN A 22 -2.90 7.01 5.54
C GLN A 22 -4.24 7.77 5.66
N ASP A 23 -4.46 8.78 4.85
CA ASP A 23 -5.73 9.51 4.80
C ASP A 23 -6.68 8.80 3.83
N TYR A 24 -7.59 8.00 4.38
CA TYR A 24 -8.50 7.20 3.58
C TYR A 24 -9.63 8.03 2.94
N ALA A 25 -9.91 9.21 3.44
CA ALA A 25 -10.84 10.14 2.79
C ALA A 25 -10.31 10.60 1.42
N LEU A 26 -8.98 10.77 1.31
CA LEU A 26 -8.32 11.17 0.07
C LEU A 26 -7.83 9.99 -0.78
N ARG A 27 -7.95 8.76 -0.29
CA ARG A 27 -7.37 7.58 -0.93
C ARG A 27 -7.79 7.43 -2.39
N ARG A 28 -9.06 7.62 -2.69
CA ARG A 28 -9.61 7.48 -4.04
C ARG A 28 -9.12 8.55 -5.01
N GLU A 29 -8.66 9.68 -4.49
CA GLU A 29 -8.17 10.79 -5.30
C GLU A 29 -6.84 10.48 -5.98
N TRP A 30 -6.06 9.55 -5.42
CA TRP A 30 -4.74 9.25 -5.96
C TRP A 30 -4.50 7.75 -6.21
N ASP A 31 -5.17 6.85 -5.49
CA ASP A 31 -4.90 5.42 -5.56
C ASP A 31 -5.83 4.74 -6.58
N PRO A 32 -5.30 4.31 -7.74
CA PRO A 32 -6.12 3.67 -8.78
C PRO A 32 -6.57 2.26 -8.39
N PHE A 33 -5.93 1.64 -7.42
CA PHE A 33 -6.22 0.27 -6.98
C PHE A 33 -7.38 0.22 -6.00
N THR A 34 -7.47 1.17 -5.08
CA THR A 34 -8.39 1.14 -3.96
C THR A 34 -9.70 1.85 -4.28
N ARG A 35 -10.82 1.13 -4.14
CA ARG A 35 -12.17 1.70 -4.28
C ARG A 35 -12.72 2.20 -2.95
N GLU A 36 -12.44 1.47 -1.88
CA GLU A 36 -13.00 1.75 -0.57
C GLU A 36 -12.05 1.27 0.51
N MET A 37 -11.87 2.05 1.56
CA MET A 37 -11.12 1.67 2.75
C MET A 37 -11.76 2.29 3.98
N GLN A 38 -11.79 1.53 5.08
CA GLN A 38 -12.30 2.03 6.35
C GLN A 38 -11.60 1.38 7.54
N PHE A 39 -11.35 2.18 8.55
CA PHE A 39 -10.89 1.67 9.85
C PHE A 39 -12.01 0.88 10.52
N LEU A 40 -11.65 -0.21 11.17
CA LEU A 40 -12.60 -1.05 11.92
C LEU A 40 -12.49 -0.77 13.42
N ASP A 41 -13.48 -1.29 14.17
CA ASP A 41 -13.50 -1.27 15.63
C ASP A 41 -13.37 0.14 16.24
N GLY A 42 -13.89 1.15 15.55
CA GLY A 42 -13.90 2.53 16.02
C GLY A 42 -12.56 3.25 15.93
N ALA A 43 -11.55 2.63 15.31
CA ALA A 43 -10.24 3.26 15.13
C ALA A 43 -10.33 4.48 14.19
N LYS A 44 -9.55 5.52 14.48
CA LYS A 44 -9.54 6.78 13.74
C LYS A 44 -8.25 7.03 12.96
N GLY A 45 -7.27 6.15 13.10
CA GLY A 45 -5.98 6.30 12.44
C GLY A 45 -5.11 5.06 12.59
N PRO A 46 -3.95 5.04 11.91
CA PRO A 46 -3.04 3.92 11.96
C PRO A 46 -2.34 3.79 13.30
N ALA A 47 -2.33 2.58 13.83
CA ALA A 47 -1.55 2.18 15.01
C ALA A 47 -1.39 0.66 14.97
N PRO A 48 -0.33 0.08 15.56
CA PRO A 48 -0.17 -1.37 15.61
C PRO A 48 -1.42 -2.03 16.21
N GLY A 49 -1.90 -3.09 15.55
CA GLY A 49 -3.11 -3.81 15.95
C GLY A 49 -4.42 -3.26 15.39
N VAL A 50 -4.43 -2.07 14.84
CA VAL A 50 -5.62 -1.50 14.19
C VAL A 50 -5.90 -2.24 12.89
N ARG A 51 -7.17 -2.57 12.66
CA ARG A 51 -7.64 -3.27 11.47
C ARG A 51 -8.33 -2.32 10.49
N VAL A 52 -8.18 -2.64 9.21
CA VAL A 52 -8.74 -1.88 8.10
C VAL A 52 -9.37 -2.86 7.12
N TRP A 53 -10.59 -2.56 6.69
CA TRP A 53 -11.23 -3.27 5.60
C TRP A 53 -11.06 -2.45 4.31
N GLY A 54 -10.76 -3.14 3.21
CA GLY A 54 -10.61 -2.50 1.90
C GLY A 54 -11.20 -3.31 0.77
N ARG A 55 -11.60 -2.60 -0.28
CA ARG A 55 -12.08 -3.19 -1.54
C ARG A 55 -11.29 -2.61 -2.71
N ALA A 56 -10.76 -3.50 -3.55
CA ALA A 56 -10.04 -3.12 -4.75
C ALA A 56 -10.97 -2.86 -5.93
N TRP A 57 -10.43 -2.28 -7.00
CA TRP A 57 -11.16 -1.98 -8.25
C TRP A 57 -11.83 -3.21 -8.87
N ASN A 58 -11.25 -4.39 -8.68
CA ASN A 58 -11.79 -5.66 -9.21
C ASN A 58 -12.84 -6.32 -8.30
N GLY A 59 -13.23 -5.66 -7.21
CA GLY A 59 -14.22 -6.15 -6.26
C GLY A 59 -13.68 -7.06 -5.17
N LEU A 60 -12.41 -7.44 -5.20
CA LEU A 60 -11.80 -8.24 -4.13
C LEU A 60 -11.70 -7.43 -2.85
N THR A 61 -12.00 -8.06 -1.73
CA THR A 61 -11.95 -7.45 -0.40
C THR A 61 -10.89 -8.08 0.46
N MET A 62 -10.34 -7.30 1.38
CA MET A 62 -9.31 -7.75 2.30
C MET A 62 -9.43 -6.98 3.61
N THR A 63 -9.26 -7.67 4.72
CA THR A 63 -9.05 -7.05 6.02
C THR A 63 -7.59 -7.20 6.39
N VAL A 64 -6.96 -6.08 6.69
CA VAL A 64 -5.55 -6.03 7.07
C VAL A 64 -5.40 -5.45 8.47
N GLU A 65 -4.28 -5.77 9.11
CA GLU A 65 -3.94 -5.26 10.43
C GLU A 65 -2.59 -4.55 10.37
N TYR A 66 -2.50 -3.37 10.94
CA TYR A 66 -1.24 -2.67 11.06
C TYR A 66 -0.28 -3.44 11.97
N VAL A 67 0.91 -3.71 11.48
CA VAL A 67 1.99 -4.39 12.22
C VAL A 67 3.03 -3.39 12.68
N THR A 68 3.44 -2.50 11.78
CA THR A 68 4.45 -1.47 12.05
C THR A 68 3.88 -0.12 11.66
N VAL A 69 3.96 0.85 12.57
CA VAL A 69 3.62 2.24 12.28
C VAL A 69 4.70 3.11 12.90
N GLN A 70 5.60 3.62 12.07
CA GLN A 70 6.74 4.47 12.48
C GLN A 70 6.74 5.74 11.63
N PRO A 71 5.87 6.70 11.95
CA PRO A 71 5.81 7.95 11.18
C PRO A 71 7.12 8.73 11.26
N PRO A 72 7.54 9.37 10.19
CA PRO A 72 6.94 9.37 8.84
C PRO A 72 7.60 8.37 7.90
N HIS A 73 8.27 7.34 8.39
CA HIS A 73 9.17 6.50 7.60
C HIS A 73 8.58 5.18 7.14
N VAL A 74 7.84 4.46 8.00
CA VAL A 74 7.39 3.10 7.70
C VAL A 74 5.97 2.88 8.16
N VAL A 75 5.18 2.23 7.31
CA VAL A 75 3.91 1.62 7.70
C VAL A 75 3.81 0.27 7.02
N ALA A 76 3.52 -0.78 7.80
CA ALA A 76 3.39 -2.13 7.31
C ALA A 76 2.11 -2.77 7.83
N MET A 77 1.46 -3.54 6.97
CA MET A 77 0.20 -4.22 7.25
C MET A 77 0.27 -5.67 6.79
N LYS A 78 -0.43 -6.55 7.51
CA LYS A 78 -0.60 -7.96 7.12
C LYS A 78 -2.07 -8.27 6.89
N MET A 79 -2.35 -9.20 6.01
CA MET A 79 -3.70 -9.73 5.79
C MET A 79 -4.14 -10.55 7.00
N VAL A 80 -5.33 -10.24 7.51
CA VAL A 80 -6.03 -11.02 8.54
C VAL A 80 -7.10 -11.89 7.87
N ARG A 81 -7.79 -11.32 6.87
CA ARG A 81 -8.82 -12.01 6.10
C ARG A 81 -8.79 -11.48 4.67
N GLY A 82 -8.93 -12.36 3.70
CA GLY A 82 -8.90 -11.94 2.29
C GLY A 82 -9.19 -13.08 1.33
N PRO A 83 -8.84 -12.91 0.05
CA PRO A 83 -9.08 -13.92 -0.97
C PRO A 83 -8.51 -15.28 -0.60
N TRP A 84 -9.27 -16.33 -0.88
CA TRP A 84 -8.93 -17.70 -0.49
C TRP A 84 -7.61 -18.20 -1.08
N PHE A 85 -7.22 -17.66 -2.24
CA PHE A 85 -5.99 -18.08 -2.92
C PHE A 85 -4.71 -17.52 -2.29
N PHE A 86 -4.81 -16.60 -1.34
CA PHE A 86 -3.67 -16.16 -0.53
C PHE A 86 -3.58 -16.96 0.78
N ALA A 87 -2.45 -17.59 1.01
CA ALA A 87 -2.11 -18.13 2.31
C ALA A 87 -1.64 -17.03 3.25
N SER A 88 -0.86 -16.08 2.73
CA SER A 88 -0.45 -14.88 3.45
C SER A 88 -0.28 -13.72 2.47
N PHE A 89 -0.42 -12.50 2.98
CA PHE A 89 -0.18 -11.28 2.23
C PHE A 89 0.20 -10.17 3.21
N ALA A 90 1.22 -9.42 2.87
CA ALA A 90 1.64 -8.24 3.63
C ALA A 90 2.09 -7.15 2.66
N GLY A 91 1.85 -5.91 3.04
CA GLY A 91 2.27 -4.75 2.28
C GLY A 91 2.94 -3.72 3.17
N SER A 92 3.90 -2.98 2.62
CA SER A 92 4.57 -1.92 3.37
C SER A 92 4.91 -0.73 2.48
N TRP A 93 4.80 0.45 3.08
CA TRP A 93 5.26 1.71 2.52
C TRP A 93 6.49 2.18 3.30
N HIS A 94 7.50 2.62 2.57
CA HIS A 94 8.72 3.20 3.13
C HIS A 94 8.93 4.57 2.51
N PHE A 95 9.19 5.57 3.33
CA PHE A 95 9.38 6.96 2.92
C PHE A 95 10.76 7.42 3.41
N GLU A 96 11.69 7.59 2.49
CA GLU A 96 13.07 7.98 2.80
C GLU A 96 13.37 9.37 2.24
N PRO A 97 13.87 10.31 3.08
CA PRO A 97 14.31 11.60 2.56
C PRO A 97 15.35 11.42 1.46
N ALA A 98 15.22 12.19 0.39
CA ALA A 98 16.17 12.22 -0.72
C ALA A 98 16.64 13.66 -0.94
N ALA A 99 17.44 13.88 -2.00
CA ALA A 99 18.00 15.20 -2.30
C ALA A 99 16.90 16.24 -2.61
N ASP A 100 17.18 17.51 -2.31
CA ASP A 100 16.37 18.68 -2.72
C ASP A 100 14.91 18.65 -2.25
N GLY A 101 14.68 18.16 -1.02
CA GLY A 101 13.33 18.15 -0.46
C GLY A 101 12.42 17.10 -1.04
N THR A 102 12.96 16.15 -1.79
CA THR A 102 12.21 15.01 -2.32
C THR A 102 12.22 13.83 -1.37
N THR A 103 11.36 12.86 -1.63
CA THR A 103 11.28 11.61 -0.87
C THR A 103 11.28 10.43 -1.83
N ARG A 104 12.10 9.44 -1.52
CA ARG A 104 12.03 8.14 -2.19
C ARG A 104 10.98 7.30 -1.49
N VAL A 105 9.96 6.91 -2.23
CA VAL A 105 8.87 6.07 -1.74
C VAL A 105 9.02 4.68 -2.31
N THR A 106 9.08 3.68 -1.43
CA THR A 106 9.12 2.27 -1.81
C THR A 106 7.85 1.59 -1.33
N PHE A 107 7.20 0.85 -2.21
CA PHE A 107 6.04 0.05 -1.87
C PHE A 107 6.33 -1.42 -2.17
N ARG A 108 6.08 -2.28 -1.19
CA ARG A 108 6.44 -3.70 -1.25
C ARG A 108 5.28 -4.59 -0.86
N TYR A 109 5.05 -5.66 -1.64
CA TYR A 109 4.19 -6.79 -1.29
C TYR A 109 5.01 -8.03 -1.02
N VAL A 110 4.65 -8.77 0.02
CA VAL A 110 5.15 -10.11 0.31
C VAL A 110 3.94 -11.03 0.43
N PHE A 111 3.95 -12.16 -0.27
CA PHE A 111 2.77 -13.03 -0.31
C PHE A 111 3.13 -14.49 -0.48
N THR A 112 2.19 -15.37 -0.10
CA THR A 112 2.20 -16.79 -0.45
C THR A 112 0.82 -17.18 -0.95
N THR A 113 0.77 -18.11 -1.90
CA THR A 113 -0.48 -18.53 -2.54
C THR A 113 -0.89 -19.94 -2.13
N ARG A 114 -2.16 -20.27 -2.35
CA ARG A 114 -2.75 -21.61 -2.17
C ARG A 114 -3.33 -22.09 -3.50
N PRO A 115 -3.33 -23.41 -3.75
CA PRO A 115 -2.60 -24.48 -3.06
C PRO A 115 -1.08 -24.40 -3.29
N ARG A 116 -0.31 -25.15 -2.52
CA ARG A 116 1.18 -25.07 -2.55
C ARG A 116 1.83 -25.40 -3.90
N TRP A 117 1.15 -26.13 -4.77
CA TRP A 117 1.66 -26.44 -6.11
C TRP A 117 1.38 -25.32 -7.13
N LEU A 118 0.47 -24.40 -6.82
CA LEU A 118 0.11 -23.29 -7.69
C LEU A 118 1.23 -22.26 -7.90
N PRO A 119 2.12 -21.97 -6.91
CA PRO A 119 3.13 -20.92 -7.05
C PRO A 119 4.00 -21.01 -8.30
N TRP A 120 4.49 -22.18 -8.65
CA TRP A 120 5.41 -22.29 -9.79
C TRP A 120 4.75 -21.96 -11.14
N LEU A 121 3.41 -22.09 -11.24
CA LEU A 121 2.63 -21.70 -12.42
C LEU A 121 2.14 -20.25 -12.32
N ALA A 122 1.65 -19.85 -11.15
CA ALA A 122 0.95 -18.59 -10.93
C ALA A 122 1.89 -17.43 -10.52
N ASP A 123 3.00 -17.72 -9.83
CA ASP A 123 3.89 -16.70 -9.31
C ASP A 123 4.38 -15.69 -10.36
N PRO A 124 4.82 -16.09 -11.56
CA PRO A 124 5.25 -15.12 -12.56
C PRO A 124 4.13 -14.15 -12.97
N LEU A 125 2.91 -14.65 -13.11
CA LEU A 125 1.74 -13.84 -13.47
C LEU A 125 1.33 -12.92 -12.32
N VAL A 126 1.31 -13.45 -11.11
CA VAL A 126 0.97 -12.69 -9.90
C VAL A 126 2.01 -11.60 -9.65
N ARG A 127 3.29 -11.91 -9.79
CA ARG A 127 4.37 -10.92 -9.69
C ARG A 127 4.25 -9.81 -10.72
N TRP A 128 3.92 -10.17 -11.95
CA TRP A 128 3.70 -9.19 -13.01
C TRP A 128 2.52 -8.27 -12.67
N ALA A 129 1.38 -8.87 -12.26
CA ALA A 129 0.19 -8.11 -11.90
C ALA A 129 0.45 -7.18 -10.70
N PHE A 130 1.09 -7.68 -9.65
CA PHE A 130 1.43 -6.89 -8.47
C PHE A 130 2.45 -5.80 -8.78
N GLY A 131 3.45 -6.09 -9.60
CA GLY A 131 4.41 -5.09 -10.05
C GLY A 131 3.73 -3.94 -10.80
N ARG A 132 2.77 -4.28 -11.66
CA ARG A 132 1.95 -3.30 -12.36
C ARG A 132 1.12 -2.46 -11.38
N ASP A 133 0.48 -3.10 -10.43
CA ASP A 133 -0.34 -2.41 -9.43
C ASP A 133 0.50 -1.49 -8.53
N ILE A 134 1.65 -1.95 -8.08
CA ILE A 134 2.58 -1.16 -7.28
C ILE A 134 3.02 0.09 -8.05
N ARG A 135 3.43 -0.07 -9.30
CA ARG A 135 3.83 1.07 -10.14
C ARG A 135 2.70 2.06 -10.36
N ALA A 136 1.49 1.56 -10.60
CA ALA A 136 0.32 2.42 -10.78
C ALA A 136 0.00 3.20 -9.49
N ARG A 137 0.10 2.55 -8.34
CA ARG A 137 -0.14 3.20 -7.04
C ARG A 137 0.93 4.23 -6.71
N LEU A 138 2.21 3.93 -6.98
CA LEU A 138 3.31 4.89 -6.78
C LEU A 138 3.16 6.12 -7.69
N ARG A 139 2.82 5.92 -8.95
CA ARG A 139 2.53 7.03 -9.88
C ARG A 139 1.33 7.84 -9.44
N GLY A 140 0.29 7.17 -8.95
CA GLY A 140 -0.90 7.82 -8.40
C GLY A 140 -0.56 8.70 -7.21
N LEU A 141 0.23 8.21 -6.28
CA LEU A 141 0.69 8.97 -5.12
C LEU A 141 1.52 10.19 -5.54
N LYS A 142 2.44 10.00 -6.49
CA LYS A 142 3.24 11.09 -7.04
C LYS A 142 2.36 12.15 -7.71
N HIS A 143 1.43 11.73 -8.54
CA HIS A 143 0.50 12.63 -9.21
C HIS A 143 -0.38 13.39 -8.20
N GLY A 144 -0.90 12.68 -7.20
CA GLY A 144 -1.70 13.27 -6.13
C GLY A 144 -0.92 14.32 -5.33
N ALA A 145 0.32 14.02 -4.98
CA ALA A 145 1.16 14.94 -4.22
C ALA A 145 1.63 16.15 -5.04
N GLU A 146 2.11 15.92 -6.27
CA GLU A 146 2.76 16.96 -7.08
C GLU A 146 1.78 17.75 -7.96
N ARG A 147 0.79 17.08 -8.56
CA ARG A 147 -0.13 17.68 -9.53
C ARG A 147 -1.44 18.11 -8.89
N LYS A 148 -2.04 17.25 -8.11
CA LYS A 148 -3.31 17.54 -7.41
C LYS A 148 -3.11 18.30 -6.11
N ARG A 149 -1.88 18.42 -5.63
CA ARG A 149 -1.52 19.13 -4.39
C ARG A 149 -2.34 18.65 -3.18
N LEU A 150 -2.52 17.35 -3.07
CA LEU A 150 -3.24 16.73 -1.96
C LEU A 150 -2.46 16.77 -0.64
N VAL A 151 -1.17 17.07 -0.69
CA VAL A 151 -0.34 17.22 0.50
C VAL A 151 -0.42 18.64 1.03
N ALA A 152 -0.40 18.78 2.36
CA ALA A 152 -0.30 20.08 2.98
C ALA A 152 1.06 20.72 2.65
N ALA A 153 1.02 22.01 2.38
CA ALA A 153 2.22 22.77 2.06
C ALA A 153 3.14 22.89 3.30
#